data_d7343e0da33cb60118cdcfa228229bcf
#
_entry.id   d7343e0da33cb60118cdcfa228229bcf
#
_cell.length_a   1.000
_cell.length_b   1.000
_cell.length_c   1.000
_cell.angle_alpha   90.00
_cell.angle_beta   90.00
_cell.angle_gamma   90.00
#
_symmetry.space_group_name_H-M   'P 1'
#
loop_
_entity.id
_entity.type
_entity.pdbx_description
1 polymer ?
#
loop_
_entity_poly.entity_id
_entity_poly.type
_entity_poly.pdbx_seq_one_letter_code
_entity_poly.pdbx_strand_id
1 'polypeptide(L)'
;MSGARRRPVALTALGLALGAALSVLAPVDAQAATGAADGKLPPQGALLPKDSVDAATFRGGLVFANYCVTCHGINADGNGRAARLYNPRPANLRMSDKNDAYFALIIRKGGAALGRSEFMPTWEAELTNEQISDLVAYLRSINQHKAN
;
A
#
# COMPACT_ATOMS: atom_id res chain seq x y z
N MET A 1 -7.14 54.87 40.97
CA MET A 1 -7.77 54.41 42.22
C MET A 1 -8.94 53.54 41.80
N SER A 2 -8.79 52.27 41.82
CA SER A 2 -9.94 51.36 41.70
C SER A 2 -9.53 49.97 42.26
N GLY A 3 -10.23 49.62 43.34
CA GLY A 3 -9.89 48.53 44.22
C GLY A 3 -10.29 47.19 43.68
N ALA A 4 -9.34 46.25 43.67
CA ALA A 4 -9.57 44.85 43.42
C ALA A 4 -10.22 44.17 44.62
N ARG A 5 -11.47 43.75 44.50
CA ARG A 5 -12.17 42.95 45.51
C ARG A 5 -11.74 41.49 45.40
N ARG A 6 -11.03 41.01 46.40
CA ARG A 6 -10.71 39.61 46.60
C ARG A 6 -11.96 38.88 47.12
N ARG A 7 -12.41 37.84 46.42
CA ARG A 7 -13.47 36.92 46.90
C ARG A 7 -12.83 35.79 47.71
N PRO A 8 -13.40 35.40 48.83
CA PRO A 8 -12.89 34.28 49.62
C PRO A 8 -13.22 32.96 48.97
N VAL A 9 -12.22 32.08 48.91
CA VAL A 9 -12.38 30.68 48.46
C VAL A 9 -12.87 29.87 49.66
N ALA A 10 -14.09 29.34 49.55
CA ALA A 10 -14.62 28.44 50.55
C ALA A 10 -13.99 27.03 50.34
N LEU A 11 -13.25 26.58 51.34
CA LEU A 11 -12.82 25.19 51.46
C LEU A 11 -14.02 24.33 51.90
N THR A 12 -14.57 23.57 50.99
CA THR A 12 -15.46 22.46 51.34
C THR A 12 -14.65 21.19 51.48
N ALA A 13 -14.53 20.72 52.70
CA ALA A 13 -13.97 19.43 53.04
C ALA A 13 -14.93 18.33 52.51
N LEU A 14 -14.48 17.53 51.56
CA LEU A 14 -15.24 16.35 51.09
C LEU A 14 -14.63 15.09 51.66
N GLY A 15 -15.41 14.39 52.46
CA GLY A 15 -15.03 13.23 53.21
C GLY A 15 -14.63 12.01 52.31
N LEU A 16 -13.58 11.33 52.74
CA LEU A 16 -13.18 10.03 52.21
C LEU A 16 -14.25 8.97 52.56
N ALA A 17 -14.99 8.51 51.58
CA ALA A 17 -15.71 7.27 51.65
C ALA A 17 -14.85 6.19 50.96
N LEU A 18 -14.19 5.35 51.77
CA LEU A 18 -13.55 4.10 51.28
C LEU A 18 -14.66 3.12 50.87
N GLY A 19 -15.01 3.15 49.62
CA GLY A 19 -15.82 2.12 48.97
C GLY A 19 -14.89 1.03 48.43
N ALA A 20 -14.79 -0.12 49.10
CA ALA A 20 -14.14 -1.29 48.59
C ALA A 20 -14.98 -1.87 47.44
N ALA A 21 -14.63 -1.49 46.21
CA ALA A 21 -15.17 -2.12 45.03
C ALA A 21 -14.44 -3.47 44.82
N LEU A 22 -15.10 -4.57 45.26
CA LEU A 22 -14.71 -5.90 44.77
C LEU A 22 -14.91 -5.93 43.27
N SER A 23 -13.81 -5.81 42.53
CA SER A 23 -13.79 -6.10 41.13
C SER A 23 -13.97 -7.61 40.94
N VAL A 24 -15.18 -7.99 40.63
CA VAL A 24 -15.48 -9.34 40.13
C VAL A 24 -14.81 -9.40 38.74
N LEU A 25 -13.63 -10.07 38.70
CA LEU A 25 -13.07 -10.52 37.44
C LEU A 25 -14.05 -11.53 36.86
N ALA A 26 -14.87 -11.09 35.93
CA ALA A 26 -15.60 -12.01 35.06
C ALA A 26 -14.58 -12.86 34.31
N PRO A 27 -14.72 -14.18 34.28
CA PRO A 27 -13.89 -15.00 33.42
C PRO A 27 -14.13 -14.54 31.99
N VAL A 28 -13.06 -14.15 31.32
CA VAL A 28 -13.07 -13.99 29.87
C VAL A 28 -13.29 -15.37 29.32
N ASP A 29 -14.53 -15.69 28.97
CA ASP A 29 -14.83 -16.88 28.20
C ASP A 29 -14.06 -16.78 26.91
N ALA A 30 -12.89 -17.40 26.89
CA ALA A 30 -12.15 -17.67 25.65
C ALA A 30 -12.98 -18.75 24.90
N GLN A 31 -14.13 -18.36 24.39
CA GLN A 31 -14.73 -19.06 23.28
C GLN A 31 -13.78 -18.85 22.10
N ALA A 32 -12.68 -19.61 22.14
CA ALA A 32 -11.95 -19.94 20.94
C ALA A 32 -13.02 -20.37 19.92
N ALA A 33 -13.12 -19.59 18.84
CA ALA A 33 -13.97 -19.93 17.73
C ALA A 33 -13.55 -21.33 17.25
N THR A 34 -14.27 -22.35 17.74
CA THR A 34 -14.21 -23.72 17.23
C THR A 34 -14.95 -23.75 15.88
N GLY A 35 -14.42 -22.99 14.94
CA GLY A 35 -14.73 -23.11 13.54
C GLY A 35 -13.71 -23.97 12.81
N ALA A 36 -13.08 -24.90 13.52
CA ALA A 36 -12.28 -25.94 12.92
C ALA A 36 -13.16 -27.16 12.69
N ALA A 37 -14.19 -27.03 11.84
CA ALA A 37 -14.69 -28.17 11.12
C ALA A 37 -13.52 -28.63 10.23
N ASP A 38 -13.11 -29.87 10.41
CA ASP A 38 -12.26 -30.72 9.55
C ASP A 38 -10.77 -30.79 9.82
N GLY A 39 -10.18 -30.15 10.81
CA GLY A 39 -8.79 -30.46 11.20
C GLY A 39 -7.72 -30.37 10.10
N LYS A 40 -8.10 -30.01 8.89
CA LYS A 40 -7.21 -29.77 7.78
C LYS A 40 -6.82 -28.30 7.81
N LEU A 41 -5.71 -28.00 8.49
CA LEU A 41 -5.01 -26.74 8.23
C LEU A 41 -4.94 -26.58 6.71
N PRO A 42 -5.30 -25.40 6.15
CA PRO A 42 -4.99 -25.15 4.76
C PRO A 42 -3.51 -25.46 4.58
N PRO A 43 -3.08 -26.10 3.51
CA PRO A 43 -1.70 -26.50 3.31
C PRO A 43 -0.84 -25.30 3.62
N GLN A 44 -0.07 -25.39 4.71
CA GLN A 44 0.78 -24.30 5.17
C GLN A 44 1.72 -23.95 4.06
N GLY A 45 1.48 -22.78 3.42
CA GLY A 45 2.36 -22.29 2.37
C GLY A 45 2.34 -23.20 1.15
N ALA A 46 1.19 -23.38 0.51
CA ALA A 46 1.23 -23.60 -0.92
C ALA A 46 1.93 -22.40 -1.51
N LEU A 47 3.25 -22.41 -1.51
CA LEU A 47 4.06 -21.43 -2.21
C LEU A 47 3.48 -21.35 -3.61
N LEU A 48 3.11 -20.14 -4.03
CA LEU A 48 2.67 -19.96 -5.42
C LEU A 48 3.71 -20.62 -6.34
N PRO A 49 3.30 -21.49 -7.27
CA PRO A 49 4.24 -22.05 -8.21
C PRO A 49 5.05 -20.90 -8.82
N LYS A 50 6.38 -21.01 -8.83
CA LYS A 50 7.27 -19.93 -9.27
C LYS A 50 6.85 -19.31 -10.59
N ASP A 51 6.36 -20.16 -11.51
CA ASP A 51 5.99 -19.77 -12.87
C ASP A 51 4.49 -19.42 -13.01
N SER A 52 3.76 -19.29 -11.88
CA SER A 52 2.36 -18.88 -11.94
C SER A 52 2.23 -17.38 -12.19
N VAL A 53 1.11 -16.99 -12.80
CA VAL A 53 0.76 -15.57 -13.01
C VAL A 53 0.68 -14.81 -11.68
N ASP A 54 0.17 -15.46 -10.63
CA ASP A 54 0.06 -14.85 -9.31
C ASP A 54 1.44 -14.59 -8.69
N ALA A 55 2.38 -15.53 -8.85
CA ALA A 55 3.76 -15.34 -8.39
C ALA A 55 4.45 -14.21 -9.17
N ALA A 56 4.29 -14.17 -10.49
CA ALA A 56 4.82 -13.10 -11.34
C ALA A 56 4.22 -11.74 -10.94
N THR A 57 2.90 -11.68 -10.75
CA THR A 57 2.20 -10.46 -10.30
C THR A 57 2.72 -9.98 -8.95
N PHE A 58 2.90 -10.89 -8.00
CA PHE A 58 3.45 -10.56 -6.69
C PHE A 58 4.87 -9.98 -6.78
N ARG A 59 5.78 -10.67 -7.51
CA ARG A 59 7.15 -10.18 -7.71
C ARG A 59 7.17 -8.84 -8.44
N GLY A 60 6.33 -8.68 -9.46
CA GLY A 60 6.17 -7.42 -10.19
C GLY A 60 5.70 -6.28 -9.30
N GLY A 61 4.80 -6.55 -8.35
CA GLY A 61 4.38 -5.60 -7.33
C GLY A 61 5.54 -5.13 -6.45
N LEU A 62 6.45 -6.04 -6.07
CA LEU A 62 7.66 -5.68 -5.33
C LEU A 62 8.61 -4.80 -6.15
N VAL A 63 8.79 -5.11 -7.43
CA VAL A 63 9.57 -4.25 -8.34
C VAL A 63 8.93 -2.87 -8.43
N PHE A 64 7.61 -2.80 -8.64
CA PHE A 64 6.88 -1.53 -8.70
C PHE A 64 7.05 -0.69 -7.43
N ALA A 65 6.92 -1.31 -6.27
CA ALA A 65 7.05 -0.65 -4.98
C ALA A 65 8.44 -0.04 -4.76
N ASN A 66 9.48 -0.70 -5.27
CA ASN A 66 10.86 -0.22 -5.09
C ASN A 66 11.29 0.85 -6.09
N TYR A 67 10.84 0.75 -7.35
CA TYR A 67 11.38 1.57 -8.44
C TYR A 67 10.40 2.59 -9.01
N CYS A 68 9.08 2.34 -8.93
CA CYS A 68 8.08 3.09 -9.70
C CYS A 68 7.21 4.02 -8.85
N VAL A 69 6.93 3.64 -7.60
CA VAL A 69 5.97 4.33 -6.71
C VAL A 69 6.29 5.81 -6.52
N THR A 70 7.57 6.18 -6.46
CA THR A 70 7.97 7.57 -6.21
C THR A 70 7.36 8.53 -7.24
N CYS A 71 7.27 8.11 -8.50
CA CYS A 71 6.69 8.88 -9.58
C CYS A 71 5.24 8.49 -9.89
N HIS A 72 4.96 7.19 -10.02
CA HIS A 72 3.65 6.70 -10.45
C HIS A 72 2.61 6.56 -9.33
N GLY A 73 3.03 6.72 -8.06
CA GLY A 73 2.14 6.60 -6.89
C GLY A 73 1.89 5.15 -6.48
N ILE A 74 1.54 4.96 -5.21
CA ILE A 74 1.25 3.62 -4.66
C ILE A 74 0.06 2.95 -5.35
N ASN A 75 -0.87 3.76 -5.85
CA ASN A 75 -2.03 3.30 -6.61
C ASN A 75 -1.76 3.23 -8.11
N ALA A 76 -0.54 3.48 -8.56
CA ALA A 76 -0.17 3.56 -9.98
C ALA A 76 -1.03 4.56 -10.81
N ASP A 77 -1.54 5.59 -10.16
CA ASP A 77 -2.45 6.61 -10.72
C ASP A 77 -1.73 7.85 -11.25
N GLY A 78 -0.38 7.87 -11.20
CA GLY A 78 0.43 9.00 -11.63
C GLY A 78 0.62 10.09 -10.56
N ASN A 79 0.16 9.85 -9.32
CA ASN A 79 0.21 10.82 -8.22
C ASN A 79 1.28 10.48 -7.16
N GLY A 80 2.44 9.99 -7.57
CA GLY A 80 3.57 9.77 -6.68
C GLY A 80 4.10 11.06 -6.05
N ARG A 81 4.91 10.90 -4.99
CA ARG A 81 5.49 12.05 -4.26
C ARG A 81 6.22 13.03 -5.17
N ALA A 82 6.95 12.49 -6.15
CA ALA A 82 7.73 13.29 -7.10
C ALA A 82 6.91 13.75 -8.31
N ALA A 83 5.68 13.30 -8.49
CA ALA A 83 4.88 13.57 -9.69
C ALA A 83 4.73 15.07 -10.01
N ARG A 84 4.68 15.91 -8.97
CA ARG A 84 4.54 17.36 -9.11
C ARG A 84 5.77 18.05 -9.69
N LEU A 85 6.92 17.38 -9.66
CA LEU A 85 8.20 17.91 -10.15
C LEU A 85 8.34 17.77 -11.66
N TYR A 86 7.44 17.03 -12.30
CA TYR A 86 7.56 16.66 -13.71
C TYR A 86 6.42 17.23 -14.56
N ASN A 87 6.78 17.66 -15.78
CA ASN A 87 5.84 18.05 -16.80
C ASN A 87 6.30 17.44 -18.15
N PRO A 88 5.51 16.54 -18.76
CA PRO A 88 4.22 16.05 -18.27
C PRO A 88 4.34 15.19 -17.00
N ARG A 89 3.25 15.12 -16.23
CA ARG A 89 3.19 14.24 -15.06
C ARG A 89 3.31 12.78 -15.46
N PRO A 90 3.77 11.91 -14.53
CA PRO A 90 3.75 10.46 -14.74
C PRO A 90 2.36 9.96 -15.13
N ALA A 91 2.33 9.00 -16.05
CA ALA A 91 1.07 8.45 -16.54
C ALA A 91 0.31 7.69 -15.45
N ASN A 92 -1.03 7.75 -15.52
CA ASN A 92 -1.91 6.84 -14.79
C ASN A 92 -1.87 5.47 -15.46
N LEU A 93 -1.17 4.52 -14.82
CA LEU A 93 -0.94 3.19 -15.38
C LEU A 93 -2.18 2.29 -15.28
N ARG A 94 -3.08 2.59 -14.34
CA ARG A 94 -4.35 1.85 -14.20
C ARG A 94 -5.32 2.07 -15.35
N MET A 95 -5.18 3.21 -16.02
CA MET A 95 -6.06 3.62 -17.12
C MET A 95 -5.35 3.54 -18.48
N SER A 96 -4.20 2.88 -18.53
CA SER A 96 -3.42 2.78 -19.77
C SER A 96 -4.05 1.81 -20.75
N ASP A 97 -4.17 2.22 -22.01
CA ASP A 97 -4.62 1.40 -23.15
C ASP A 97 -3.48 0.63 -23.83
N LYS A 98 -2.28 0.74 -23.32
CA LYS A 98 -1.07 0.17 -23.94
C LYS A 98 -0.98 -1.34 -23.70
N ASN A 99 -0.44 -2.06 -24.68
CA ASN A 99 -0.22 -3.50 -24.58
C ASN A 99 1.08 -3.85 -23.82
N ASP A 100 1.28 -5.14 -23.54
CA ASP A 100 2.41 -5.64 -22.78
C ASP A 100 3.76 -5.32 -23.44
N ALA A 101 3.83 -5.43 -24.75
CA ALA A 101 5.04 -5.12 -25.51
C ALA A 101 5.43 -3.65 -25.34
N TYR A 102 4.46 -2.74 -25.34
CA TYR A 102 4.70 -1.34 -25.08
C TYR A 102 5.19 -1.10 -23.65
N PHE A 103 4.56 -1.71 -22.63
CA PHE A 103 5.01 -1.60 -21.26
C PHE A 103 6.44 -2.11 -21.10
N ALA A 104 6.74 -3.32 -21.64
CA ALA A 104 8.08 -3.85 -21.57
C ALA A 104 9.11 -2.94 -22.26
N LEU A 105 8.75 -2.35 -23.38
CA LEU A 105 9.65 -1.47 -24.14
C LEU A 105 9.90 -0.14 -23.41
N ILE A 106 8.85 0.54 -22.91
CA ILE A 106 9.03 1.82 -22.22
C ILE A 106 9.76 1.66 -20.89
N ILE A 107 9.57 0.54 -20.19
CA ILE A 107 10.33 0.23 -18.98
C ILE A 107 11.81 0.08 -19.34
N ARG A 108 12.13 -0.69 -20.38
CA ARG A 108 13.54 -0.90 -20.81
C ARG A 108 14.20 0.40 -21.25
N LYS A 109 13.55 1.11 -22.17
CA LYS A 109 14.19 2.18 -22.95
C LYS A 109 13.91 3.57 -22.41
N GLY A 110 13.02 3.69 -21.41
CA GLY A 110 12.60 4.98 -20.88
C GLY A 110 11.61 5.73 -21.78
N GLY A 111 11.10 6.82 -21.27
CA GLY A 111 10.06 7.59 -21.96
C GLY A 111 10.57 8.31 -23.21
N ALA A 112 11.77 8.88 -23.16
CA ALA A 112 12.36 9.63 -24.26
C ALA A 112 12.46 8.80 -25.56
N ALA A 113 12.86 7.53 -25.45
CA ALA A 113 12.99 6.63 -26.60
C ALA A 113 11.67 6.38 -27.34
N LEU A 114 10.53 6.60 -26.68
CA LEU A 114 9.20 6.41 -27.25
C LEU A 114 8.46 7.74 -27.48
N GLY A 115 9.17 8.86 -27.51
CA GLY A 115 8.56 10.19 -27.67
C GLY A 115 7.66 10.58 -26.50
N ARG A 116 7.95 10.06 -25.29
CA ARG A 116 7.28 10.38 -24.04
C ARG A 116 8.19 11.23 -23.16
N SER A 117 7.82 11.39 -21.89
CA SER A 117 8.60 12.19 -20.95
C SER A 117 10.02 11.64 -20.77
N GLU A 118 11.03 12.51 -20.91
CA GLU A 118 12.43 12.19 -20.63
C GLU A 118 12.70 11.86 -19.16
N PHE A 119 11.78 12.25 -18.27
CA PHE A 119 11.87 11.95 -16.83
C PHE A 119 11.51 10.50 -16.48
N MET A 120 10.97 9.73 -17.41
CA MET A 120 10.85 8.27 -17.25
C MET A 120 12.18 7.64 -17.67
N PRO A 121 13.00 7.17 -16.69
CA PRO A 121 14.33 6.65 -17.00
C PRO A 121 14.29 5.28 -17.67
N THR A 122 15.44 4.85 -18.19
CA THR A 122 15.66 3.48 -18.67
C THR A 122 15.92 2.56 -17.48
N TRP A 123 15.36 1.36 -17.49
CA TRP A 123 15.52 0.39 -16.42
C TRP A 123 16.22 -0.90 -16.87
N GLU A 124 16.63 -1.01 -18.13
CA GLU A 124 17.24 -2.25 -18.66
C GLU A 124 18.60 -2.60 -18.05
N ALA A 125 19.30 -1.62 -17.47
CA ALA A 125 20.56 -1.85 -16.77
C ALA A 125 20.35 -2.31 -15.31
N GLU A 126 19.19 -1.95 -14.71
CA GLU A 126 18.89 -2.16 -13.29
C GLU A 126 17.97 -3.38 -13.07
N LEU A 127 17.11 -3.68 -14.03
CA LEU A 127 16.12 -4.75 -13.94
C LEU A 127 16.43 -5.87 -14.92
N THR A 128 16.37 -7.11 -14.43
CA THR A 128 16.47 -8.29 -15.29
C THR A 128 15.25 -8.40 -16.21
N ASN A 129 15.39 -9.23 -17.25
CA ASN A 129 14.28 -9.52 -18.16
C ASN A 129 13.08 -10.15 -17.44
N GLU A 130 13.33 -11.00 -16.44
CA GLU A 130 12.30 -11.62 -15.61
C GLU A 130 11.57 -10.54 -14.77
N GLN A 131 12.31 -9.67 -14.11
CA GLN A 131 11.71 -8.56 -13.32
C GLN A 131 10.87 -7.63 -14.17
N ILE A 132 11.28 -7.34 -15.40
CA ILE A 132 10.49 -6.52 -16.34
C ILE A 132 9.21 -7.26 -16.75
N SER A 133 9.29 -8.57 -17.02
CA SER A 133 8.12 -9.39 -17.33
C SER A 133 7.14 -9.45 -16.16
N ASP A 134 7.63 -9.67 -14.94
CA ASP A 134 6.84 -9.68 -13.72
C ASP A 134 6.17 -8.32 -13.46
N LEU A 135 6.92 -7.24 -13.69
CA LEU A 135 6.38 -5.87 -13.57
C LEU A 135 5.24 -5.64 -14.57
N VAL A 136 5.37 -6.12 -15.81
CA VAL A 136 4.28 -6.04 -16.80
C VAL A 136 3.07 -6.84 -16.33
N ALA A 137 3.25 -8.05 -15.80
CA ALA A 137 2.17 -8.86 -15.24
C ALA A 137 1.43 -8.12 -14.10
N TYR A 138 2.18 -7.49 -13.20
CA TYR A 138 1.62 -6.64 -12.15
C TYR A 138 0.81 -5.46 -12.72
N LEU A 139 1.36 -4.71 -13.66
CA LEU A 139 0.68 -3.58 -14.29
C LEU A 139 -0.62 -4.01 -14.96
N ARG A 140 -0.67 -5.21 -15.53
CA ARG A 140 -1.89 -5.80 -16.10
C ARG A 140 -2.91 -6.15 -15.04
N SER A 141 -2.48 -6.69 -13.92
CA SER A 141 -3.39 -7.08 -12.83
C SER A 141 -4.14 -5.89 -12.23
N ILE A 142 -3.50 -4.71 -12.19
CA ILE A 142 -4.08 -3.48 -11.64
C ILE A 142 -4.76 -2.60 -12.69
N ASN A 143 -4.61 -2.92 -13.98
CA ASN A 143 -5.16 -2.12 -15.07
C ASN A 143 -6.69 -2.25 -15.13
N GLN A 144 -7.37 -1.11 -15.16
CA GLN A 144 -8.83 -1.02 -15.24
C GLN A 144 -9.33 -0.89 -16.69
N HIS A 145 -8.44 -0.54 -17.61
CA HIS A 145 -8.72 -0.50 -19.03
C HIS A 145 -8.60 -1.92 -19.59
N LYS A 146 -9.69 -2.68 -19.51
CA LYS A 146 -9.72 -4.00 -20.16
C LYS A 146 -9.64 -3.78 -21.66
N ALA A 147 -8.59 -4.30 -22.27
CA ALA A 147 -8.57 -4.44 -23.74
C ALA A 147 -9.71 -5.37 -24.11
N ASN A 148 -10.68 -4.85 -24.85
CA ASN A 148 -11.72 -5.65 -25.49
C ASN A 148 -11.09 -6.49 -26.60
#